data_7f6a79846f3058f47fd3823399cd68d3
#
_entry.id   7f6a79846f3058f47fd3823399cd68d3
#
_cell.length_a   1.000
_cell.length_b   1.000
_cell.length_c   1.000
_cell.angle_alpha   90.00
_cell.angle_beta   90.00
_cell.angle_gamma   90.00
#
_symmetry.space_group_name_H-M   'P 1'
#
loop_
_entity.id
_entity.type
_entity.pdbx_description
1 polymer ?
#
loop_
_entity_poly.entity_id
_entity_poly.type
_entity_poly.pdbx_seq_one_letter_code
_entity_poly.pdbx_strand_id
1 'polypeptide(L)'
;ETGIGQMGRSFRNEITPGNFIFRTREFEQMELEFFCKPGTDLEWYEYWKKFCKDWLLGIGIKEENLRMREHSKEELCFYSKGTTDIEYLFPFGWGELWGIADRTDYDLTRHMEASKVDLTYLDPETNEKYVPYCVEPAVGVDRIFLTVLCDAYDEEEVGEGDVRTVLHLHPSIAPYKACLLYTSDAADD
;
A
#
# COMPACT_ATOMS: atom_id res chain seq x y z
N GLU A 1 10.96 -1.18 19.31
CA GLU A 1 10.08 -1.40 18.15
C GLU A 1 10.87 -2.13 17.06
N THR A 2 10.19 -2.94 16.25
CA THR A 2 10.77 -3.65 15.10
C THR A 2 9.71 -3.91 14.05
N GLY A 3 10.13 -4.00 12.79
CA GLY A 3 9.24 -4.29 11.68
C GLY A 3 9.78 -5.43 10.81
N ILE A 4 8.88 -6.26 10.30
CA ILE A 4 9.19 -7.33 9.36
C ILE A 4 8.37 -7.08 8.10
N GLY A 5 9.04 -6.71 7.01
CA GLY A 5 8.41 -6.51 5.71
C GLY A 5 8.59 -7.74 4.82
N GLN A 6 7.54 -8.12 4.13
CA GLN A 6 7.57 -9.19 3.15
C GLN A 6 6.79 -8.79 1.90
N MET A 7 7.34 -9.14 0.74
CA MET A 7 6.63 -9.12 -0.53
C MET A 7 6.51 -10.55 -1.04
N GLY A 8 5.32 -10.93 -1.45
CA GLY A 8 5.08 -12.29 -1.92
C GLY A 8 3.74 -12.43 -2.62
N ARG A 9 3.53 -13.62 -3.16
CA ARG A 9 2.33 -13.98 -3.89
C ARG A 9 1.25 -14.47 -2.93
N SER A 10 0.05 -13.91 -3.09
CA SER A 10 -1.13 -14.25 -2.30
C SER A 10 -2.25 -14.77 -3.20
N PHE A 11 -3.11 -15.61 -2.62
CA PHE A 11 -4.21 -16.25 -3.31
C PHE A 11 -5.51 -16.01 -2.54
N ARG A 12 -6.53 -15.50 -3.22
CA ARG A 12 -7.88 -15.36 -2.66
C ARG A 12 -8.90 -15.98 -3.60
N ASN A 13 -9.86 -16.69 -3.04
CA ASN A 13 -10.95 -17.28 -3.83
C ASN A 13 -12.00 -16.20 -4.19
N GLU A 14 -11.61 -15.25 -5.05
CA GLU A 14 -12.51 -14.21 -5.52
C GLU A 14 -13.63 -14.78 -6.35
N ILE A 15 -14.87 -14.51 -5.95
CA ILE A 15 -16.07 -14.95 -6.68
C ILE A 15 -16.19 -14.16 -7.99
N THR A 16 -15.92 -12.86 -7.96
CA THR A 16 -16.05 -11.96 -9.10
C THR A 16 -14.78 -11.14 -9.31
N PRO A 17 -13.73 -11.71 -9.94
CA PRO A 17 -12.59 -10.93 -10.40
C PRO A 17 -13.02 -9.85 -11.38
N GLY A 18 -12.29 -8.73 -11.43
CA GLY A 18 -12.64 -7.65 -12.35
C GLY A 18 -11.74 -6.44 -12.24
N ASN A 19 -12.02 -5.44 -13.08
CA ASN A 19 -11.26 -4.21 -13.17
C ASN A 19 -9.77 -4.47 -13.42
N PHE A 20 -9.49 -5.25 -14.48
CA PHE A 20 -8.15 -5.64 -14.89
C PHE A 20 -7.39 -6.31 -13.73
N ILE A 21 -6.25 -5.76 -13.28
CA ILE A 21 -5.45 -6.30 -12.18
C ILE A 21 -5.88 -5.82 -10.78
N PHE A 22 -6.94 -5.02 -10.68
CA PHE A 22 -7.42 -4.51 -9.40
C PHE A 22 -7.94 -5.60 -8.48
N ARG A 23 -8.67 -6.59 -9.05
CA ARG A 23 -9.25 -7.71 -8.30
C ARG A 23 -9.03 -9.02 -9.04
N THR A 24 -8.04 -9.76 -8.58
CA THR A 24 -7.60 -11.04 -9.15
C THR A 24 -7.57 -12.12 -8.08
N ARG A 25 -7.50 -13.40 -8.49
CA ARG A 25 -7.39 -14.52 -7.55
C ARG A 25 -5.97 -14.80 -7.10
N GLU A 26 -4.99 -14.37 -7.89
CA GLU A 26 -3.57 -14.46 -7.62
C GLU A 26 -2.97 -13.08 -7.82
N PHE A 27 -2.28 -12.55 -6.82
CA PHE A 27 -1.73 -11.20 -6.81
C PHE A 27 -0.47 -11.13 -5.94
N GLU A 28 0.33 -10.11 -6.15
CA GLU A 28 1.45 -9.81 -5.28
C GLU A 28 1.06 -8.80 -4.20
N GLN A 29 1.47 -9.07 -2.97
CA GLN A 29 1.19 -8.25 -1.81
C GLN A 29 2.49 -7.88 -1.09
N MET A 30 2.57 -6.64 -0.62
CA MET A 30 3.59 -6.18 0.33
C MET A 30 2.90 -5.95 1.67
N GLU A 31 3.43 -6.58 2.70
CA GLU A 31 2.95 -6.45 4.07
C GLU A 31 4.11 -6.10 5.00
N LEU A 32 3.83 -5.23 5.95
CA LEU A 32 4.72 -4.92 7.04
C LEU A 32 4.00 -5.23 8.35
N GLU A 33 4.60 -6.12 9.14
CA GLU A 33 4.21 -6.37 10.52
C GLU A 33 5.11 -5.53 11.43
N PHE A 34 4.57 -4.43 11.92
CA PHE A 34 5.30 -3.53 12.81
C PHE A 34 4.90 -3.77 14.26
N PHE A 35 5.87 -4.25 15.05
CA PHE A 35 5.67 -4.60 16.45
C PHE A 35 6.09 -3.47 17.38
N CYS A 36 5.18 -3.11 18.29
CA CYS A 36 5.37 -2.03 19.26
C CYS A 36 4.95 -2.44 20.67
N LYS A 37 5.31 -1.61 21.65
CA LYS A 37 4.90 -1.79 23.02
C LYS A 37 3.39 -1.53 23.15
N PRO A 38 2.64 -2.37 23.90
CA PRO A 38 1.22 -2.10 24.20
C PRO A 38 1.01 -0.70 24.76
N GLY A 39 0.03 0.01 24.22
CA GLY A 39 -0.27 1.40 24.59
C GLY A 39 0.43 2.47 23.74
N THR A 40 1.36 2.10 22.87
CA THR A 40 1.96 2.99 21.85
C THR A 40 1.41 2.72 20.43
N ASP A 41 0.57 1.72 20.31
CA ASP A 41 -0.02 1.23 19.06
C ASP A 41 -0.73 2.33 18.27
N LEU A 42 -1.54 3.18 18.92
CA LEU A 42 -2.26 4.26 18.24
C LEU A 42 -1.33 5.34 17.67
N GLU A 43 -0.23 5.65 18.34
CA GLU A 43 0.76 6.59 17.83
C GLU A 43 1.45 6.02 16.57
N TRP A 44 1.82 4.74 16.59
CA TRP A 44 2.39 4.05 15.45
C TRP A 44 1.39 3.86 14.32
N TYR A 45 0.12 3.61 14.63
CA TYR A 45 -0.94 3.55 13.63
C TYR A 45 -1.08 4.88 12.88
N GLU A 46 -1.12 6.02 13.57
CA GLU A 46 -1.15 7.34 12.94
C GLU A 46 0.14 7.64 12.15
N TYR A 47 1.30 7.22 12.67
CA TYR A 47 2.57 7.32 11.95
C TYR A 47 2.52 6.58 10.60
N TRP A 48 2.07 5.33 10.60
CA TRP A 48 2.02 4.53 9.38
C TRP A 48 0.97 5.02 8.39
N LYS A 49 -0.16 5.52 8.83
CA LYS A 49 -1.14 6.20 7.97
C LYS A 49 -0.49 7.35 7.20
N LYS A 50 0.21 8.22 7.93
CA LYS A 50 0.92 9.34 7.33
C LYS A 50 2.04 8.88 6.40
N PHE A 51 2.87 7.95 6.84
CA PHE A 51 4.00 7.44 6.07
C PHE A 51 3.56 6.83 4.73
N CYS A 52 2.53 5.98 4.74
CA CYS A 52 2.01 5.36 3.52
C CYS A 52 1.44 6.40 2.53
N LYS A 53 0.70 7.40 3.04
CA LYS A 53 0.24 8.51 2.21
C LYS A 53 1.40 9.31 1.62
N ASP A 54 2.35 9.71 2.45
CA ASP A 54 3.51 10.50 2.02
C ASP A 54 4.35 9.74 0.98
N TRP A 55 4.46 8.41 1.13
CA TRP A 55 5.15 7.57 0.15
C TRP A 55 4.47 7.58 -1.21
N LEU A 56 3.12 7.46 -1.25
CA LEU A 56 2.36 7.56 -2.50
C LEU A 56 2.55 8.92 -3.18
N LEU A 57 2.50 10.01 -2.42
CA LEU A 57 2.80 11.36 -2.94
C LEU A 57 4.25 11.45 -3.45
N GLY A 58 5.19 10.81 -2.74
CA GLY A 58 6.62 10.78 -3.09
C GLY A 58 6.93 10.05 -4.40
N ILE A 59 6.09 9.12 -4.84
CA ILE A 59 6.20 8.49 -6.16
C ILE A 59 5.37 9.18 -7.25
N GLY A 60 4.73 10.33 -6.91
CA GLY A 60 4.05 11.21 -7.84
C GLY A 60 2.55 11.02 -7.98
N ILE A 61 1.91 10.22 -7.11
CA ILE A 61 0.45 10.10 -7.11
C ILE A 61 -0.16 11.43 -6.65
N LYS A 62 -1.15 11.95 -7.37
CA LYS A 62 -1.80 13.21 -7.08
C LYS A 62 -2.66 13.13 -5.83
N GLU A 63 -2.52 14.11 -4.93
CA GLU A 63 -3.23 14.12 -3.66
C GLU A 63 -4.76 14.16 -3.82
N GLU A 64 -5.26 14.88 -4.82
CA GLU A 64 -6.68 14.97 -5.14
C GLU A 64 -7.31 13.62 -5.55
N ASN A 65 -6.50 12.65 -5.97
CA ASN A 65 -6.91 11.29 -6.31
C ASN A 65 -6.80 10.32 -5.14
N LEU A 66 -6.40 10.78 -3.95
CA LEU A 66 -6.27 9.97 -2.74
C LEU A 66 -7.27 10.43 -1.68
N ARG A 67 -7.80 9.49 -0.93
CA ARG A 67 -8.55 9.78 0.30
C ARG A 67 -8.28 8.73 1.38
N MET A 68 -8.39 9.16 2.63
CA MET A 68 -8.34 8.27 3.79
C MET A 68 -9.78 7.88 4.15
N ARG A 69 -10.04 6.58 4.27
CA ARG A 69 -11.32 6.03 4.70
C ARG A 69 -11.12 5.24 5.99
N GLU A 70 -11.54 5.81 7.10
CA GLU A 70 -11.56 5.09 8.37
C GLU A 70 -12.76 4.16 8.42
N HIS A 71 -12.53 2.93 8.89
CA HIS A 71 -13.61 1.97 9.10
C HIS A 71 -14.44 2.35 10.31
N SER A 72 -15.76 2.29 10.18
CA SER A 72 -16.65 2.46 11.32
C SER A 72 -16.51 1.28 12.29
N LYS A 73 -17.00 1.45 13.53
CA LYS A 73 -16.91 0.38 14.55
C LYS A 73 -17.61 -0.91 14.11
N GLU A 74 -18.64 -0.80 13.28
CA GLU A 74 -19.39 -1.93 12.73
C GLU A 74 -18.65 -2.66 11.62
N GLU A 75 -17.73 -1.96 10.92
CA GLU A 75 -16.90 -2.52 9.86
C GLU A 75 -15.60 -3.12 10.38
N LEU A 76 -15.16 -2.70 11.58
CA LEU A 76 -13.90 -3.21 12.16
C LEU A 76 -13.97 -4.72 12.38
N CYS A 77 -12.92 -5.39 11.97
CA CYS A 77 -12.70 -6.77 12.40
C CYS A 77 -12.56 -6.83 13.93
N PHE A 78 -13.04 -7.91 14.52
CA PHE A 78 -13.07 -8.11 15.99
C PHE A 78 -11.69 -8.07 16.67
N TYR A 79 -10.62 -8.15 15.90
CA TYR A 79 -9.23 -8.11 16.37
C TYR A 79 -8.57 -6.74 16.19
N SER A 80 -9.24 -5.77 15.56
CA SER A 80 -8.64 -4.47 15.24
C SER A 80 -9.21 -3.35 16.11
N LYS A 81 -8.34 -2.49 16.62
CA LYS A 81 -8.73 -1.23 17.27
C LYS A 81 -9.05 -0.14 16.25
N GLY A 82 -8.41 -0.18 15.09
CA GLY A 82 -8.59 0.78 14.01
C GLY A 82 -8.12 0.20 12.69
N THR A 83 -8.84 0.51 11.63
CA THR A 83 -8.46 0.20 10.25
C THR A 83 -8.75 1.41 9.39
N THR A 84 -7.78 1.81 8.59
CA THR A 84 -7.90 2.89 7.62
C THR A 84 -7.45 2.38 6.26
N ASP A 85 -8.26 2.62 5.24
CA ASP A 85 -7.86 2.43 3.86
C ASP A 85 -7.40 3.75 3.26
N ILE A 86 -6.29 3.74 2.54
CA ILE A 86 -5.99 4.76 1.55
C ILE A 86 -6.65 4.30 0.27
N GLU A 87 -7.63 5.06 -0.20
CA GLU A 87 -8.32 4.78 -1.46
C GLU A 87 -7.81 5.71 -2.56
N TYR A 88 -7.77 5.18 -3.78
CA TYR A 88 -7.45 5.93 -5.00
C TYR A 88 -8.67 6.03 -5.90
N LEU A 89 -8.82 7.15 -6.61
CA LEU A 89 -9.88 7.38 -7.58
C LEU A 89 -9.50 6.75 -8.93
N PHE A 90 -9.80 5.46 -9.06
CA PHE A 90 -9.65 4.74 -10.34
C PHE A 90 -10.71 5.17 -11.37
N PRO A 91 -10.54 4.85 -12.66
CA PRO A 91 -11.54 5.13 -13.68
C PRO A 91 -12.92 4.50 -13.40
N PHE A 92 -12.98 3.45 -12.59
CA PHE A 92 -14.22 2.77 -12.14
C PHE A 92 -14.72 3.28 -10.78
N GLY A 93 -14.13 4.32 -10.20
CA GLY A 93 -14.50 4.90 -8.91
C GLY A 93 -13.46 4.65 -7.81
N TRP A 94 -13.81 5.05 -6.59
CA TRP A 94 -12.95 4.88 -5.42
C TRP A 94 -12.70 3.40 -5.12
N GLY A 95 -11.45 3.04 -4.96
CA GLY A 95 -11.04 1.68 -4.61
C GLY A 95 -9.89 1.69 -3.61
N GLU A 96 -9.92 0.71 -2.71
CA GLU A 96 -8.88 0.48 -1.73
C GLU A 96 -7.54 0.21 -2.40
N LEU A 97 -6.54 1.01 -2.05
CA LEU A 97 -5.16 0.87 -2.50
C LEU A 97 -4.26 0.30 -1.39
N TRP A 98 -4.35 0.84 -0.18
CA TRP A 98 -3.50 0.48 0.94
C TRP A 98 -4.33 0.39 2.22
N GLY A 99 -4.29 -0.75 2.90
CA GLY A 99 -4.91 -0.93 4.22
C GLY A 99 -3.88 -0.74 5.32
N ILE A 100 -4.25 -0.04 6.39
CA ILE A 100 -3.45 0.07 7.61
C ILE A 100 -4.33 -0.36 8.78
N ALA A 101 -3.93 -1.38 9.53
CA ALA A 101 -4.68 -1.94 10.64
C ALA A 101 -3.87 -1.97 11.93
N ASP A 102 -4.47 -1.51 13.03
CA ASP A 102 -3.97 -1.81 14.37
C ASP A 102 -4.59 -3.13 14.82
N ARG A 103 -3.80 -4.21 14.79
CA ARG A 103 -4.22 -5.59 15.09
C ARG A 103 -4.06 -5.97 16.55
N THR A 104 -3.52 -5.07 17.37
CA THR A 104 -3.21 -5.34 18.79
C THR A 104 -2.27 -6.55 18.96
N ASP A 105 -2.45 -7.32 20.02
CA ASP A 105 -1.72 -8.58 20.28
C ASP A 105 -2.45 -9.82 19.77
N TYR A 106 -3.54 -9.64 19.02
CA TYR A 106 -4.46 -10.72 18.67
C TYR A 106 -3.76 -11.91 18.00
N ASP A 107 -2.99 -11.65 16.95
CA ASP A 107 -2.36 -12.73 16.17
C ASP A 107 -1.30 -13.46 16.99
N LEU A 108 -0.41 -12.74 17.69
CA LEU A 108 0.62 -13.35 18.52
C LEU A 108 0.00 -14.16 19.66
N THR A 109 -1.05 -13.67 20.28
CA THR A 109 -1.77 -14.40 21.35
C THR A 109 -2.36 -15.69 20.80
N ARG A 110 -3.03 -15.65 19.63
CA ARG A 110 -3.57 -16.85 18.99
C ARG A 110 -2.49 -17.85 18.58
N HIS A 111 -1.37 -17.37 18.06
CA HIS A 111 -0.23 -18.22 17.72
C HIS A 111 0.37 -18.89 18.96
N MET A 112 0.53 -18.17 20.07
CA MET A 112 0.99 -18.74 21.34
C MET A 112 0.02 -19.80 21.87
N GLU A 113 -1.28 -19.52 21.83
CA GLU A 113 -2.32 -20.47 22.27
C GLU A 113 -2.29 -21.77 21.45
N ALA A 114 -2.10 -21.68 20.13
CA ALA A 114 -2.11 -22.84 19.25
C ALA A 114 -0.79 -23.62 19.28
N SER A 115 0.35 -22.93 19.18
CA SER A 115 1.68 -23.56 19.05
C SER A 115 2.30 -23.94 20.39
N LYS A 116 1.85 -23.34 21.50
CA LYS A 116 2.45 -23.40 22.84
C LYS A 116 3.88 -22.82 22.88
N VAL A 117 4.26 -22.03 21.86
CA VAL A 117 5.53 -21.31 21.82
C VAL A 117 5.34 -19.92 22.43
N ASP A 118 6.26 -19.51 23.29
CA ASP A 118 6.27 -18.17 23.89
C ASP A 118 6.76 -17.14 22.86
N LEU A 119 5.89 -16.23 22.46
CA LEU A 119 6.15 -15.12 21.52
C LEU A 119 6.18 -13.76 22.24
N THR A 120 6.33 -13.75 23.55
CA THR A 120 6.48 -12.52 24.31
C THR A 120 7.86 -11.90 24.06
N TYR A 121 7.91 -10.57 24.11
CA TYR A 121 9.15 -9.80 24.06
C TYR A 121 9.58 -9.43 25.48
N LEU A 122 10.86 -9.61 25.77
CA LEU A 122 11.51 -9.10 26.98
C LEU A 122 12.26 -7.81 26.63
N ASP A 123 11.81 -6.70 27.15
CA ASP A 123 12.46 -5.41 26.98
C ASP A 123 13.80 -5.39 27.75
N PRO A 124 14.94 -5.24 27.07
CA PRO A 124 16.25 -5.28 27.74
C PRO A 124 16.54 -4.06 28.61
N GLU A 125 15.83 -2.94 28.40
CA GLU A 125 16.04 -1.71 29.17
C GLU A 125 15.23 -1.72 30.46
N THR A 126 13.96 -2.16 30.38
CA THR A 126 13.03 -2.14 31.53
C THR A 126 12.90 -3.49 32.22
N ASN A 127 13.39 -4.58 31.58
CA ASN A 127 13.20 -5.97 32.02
C ASN A 127 11.71 -6.37 32.12
N GLU A 128 10.83 -5.65 31.41
CA GLU A 128 9.39 -5.92 31.32
C GLU A 128 9.13 -6.94 30.21
N LYS A 129 8.26 -7.90 30.48
CA LYS A 129 7.85 -8.93 29.52
C LYS A 129 6.40 -8.69 29.09
N TYR A 130 6.17 -8.60 27.77
CA TYR A 130 4.84 -8.35 27.21
C TYR A 130 4.65 -9.03 25.85
N VAL A 131 3.39 -9.19 25.43
CA VAL A 131 3.06 -9.55 24.05
C VAL A 131 3.05 -8.25 23.24
N PRO A 132 3.88 -8.10 22.19
CA PRO A 132 3.86 -6.89 21.37
C PRO A 132 2.52 -6.70 20.68
N TYR A 133 2.16 -5.43 20.46
CA TYR A 133 1.07 -5.08 19.57
C TYR A 133 1.60 -4.95 18.14
N CYS A 134 0.75 -5.24 17.17
CA CYS A 134 1.11 -5.19 15.74
C CYS A 134 0.28 -4.14 15.02
N VAL A 135 0.98 -3.27 14.27
CA VAL A 135 0.38 -2.41 13.26
C VAL A 135 0.79 -2.91 11.89
N GLU A 136 -0.19 -3.19 11.02
CA GLU A 136 0.00 -3.81 9.72
C GLU A 136 -0.40 -2.85 8.59
N PRO A 137 0.54 -2.20 7.92
CA PRO A 137 0.33 -1.65 6.58
C PRO A 137 0.45 -2.75 5.52
N ALA A 138 -0.60 -2.92 4.69
CA ALA A 138 -0.64 -3.94 3.64
C ALA A 138 -1.12 -3.34 2.32
N VAL A 139 -0.40 -3.61 1.23
CA VAL A 139 -0.69 -3.06 -0.09
C VAL A 139 -0.50 -4.08 -1.20
N GLY A 140 -1.42 -4.09 -2.17
CA GLY A 140 -1.29 -4.89 -3.38
C GLY A 140 -0.34 -4.23 -4.39
N VAL A 141 0.70 -4.95 -4.80
CA VAL A 141 1.68 -4.47 -5.80
C VAL A 141 0.99 -4.17 -7.13
N ASP A 142 0.09 -5.06 -7.56
CA ASP A 142 -0.69 -4.88 -8.79
C ASP A 142 -1.57 -3.62 -8.74
N ARG A 143 -2.14 -3.30 -7.57
CA ARG A 143 -2.93 -2.08 -7.38
C ARG A 143 -2.08 -0.82 -7.42
N ILE A 144 -0.87 -0.82 -6.83
CA ILE A 144 0.07 0.30 -6.97
C ILE A 144 0.44 0.51 -8.43
N PHE A 145 0.78 -0.57 -9.15
CA PHE A 145 1.12 -0.49 -10.56
C PHE A 145 -0.03 0.11 -11.38
N LEU A 146 -1.26 -0.38 -11.19
CA LEU A 146 -2.45 0.17 -11.83
C LEU A 146 -2.66 1.66 -11.49
N THR A 147 -2.50 2.02 -10.20
CA THR A 147 -2.62 3.40 -9.73
C THR A 147 -1.63 4.32 -10.43
N VAL A 148 -0.35 3.91 -10.50
CA VAL A 148 0.70 4.68 -11.18
C VAL A 148 0.36 4.89 -12.66
N LEU A 149 -0.12 3.86 -13.36
CA LEU A 149 -0.53 3.99 -14.75
C LEU A 149 -1.73 4.92 -14.92
N CYS A 150 -2.75 4.77 -14.09
CA CYS A 150 -3.95 5.62 -14.15
C CYS A 150 -3.64 7.08 -13.85
N ASP A 151 -2.78 7.34 -12.87
CA ASP A 151 -2.45 8.71 -12.44
C ASP A 151 -1.50 9.43 -13.42
N ALA A 152 -0.65 8.66 -14.09
CA ALA A 152 0.32 9.18 -15.08
C ALA A 152 -0.27 9.29 -16.49
N TYR A 153 -1.38 8.62 -16.78
CA TYR A 153 -1.98 8.62 -18.12
C TYR A 153 -2.51 10.00 -18.48
N ASP A 154 -2.19 10.43 -19.71
CA ASP A 154 -2.72 11.66 -20.30
C ASP A 154 -2.84 11.51 -21.82
N GLU A 155 -3.67 12.35 -22.42
CA GLU A 155 -3.83 12.48 -23.87
C GLU A 155 -3.51 13.92 -24.27
N GLU A 156 -2.44 14.08 -25.05
CA GLU A 156 -1.97 15.39 -25.51
C GLU A 156 -2.34 15.60 -26.98
N GLU A 157 -2.97 16.74 -27.27
CA GLU A 157 -3.20 17.18 -28.66
C GLU A 157 -1.90 17.75 -29.23
N VAL A 158 -1.35 17.13 -30.25
CA VAL A 158 -0.08 17.52 -30.89
C VAL A 158 -0.26 18.18 -32.25
N GLY A 159 -1.48 18.19 -32.76
CA GLY A 159 -1.86 18.85 -34.02
C GLY A 159 -3.38 18.81 -34.18
N GLU A 160 -3.91 19.47 -35.22
CA GLU A 160 -5.36 19.54 -35.47
C GLU A 160 -5.94 18.11 -35.71
N GLY A 161 -6.58 17.56 -34.65
CA GLY A 161 -7.17 16.23 -34.66
C GLY A 161 -6.19 15.07 -34.45
N ASP A 162 -4.93 15.36 -34.10
CA ASP A 162 -3.93 14.34 -33.75
C ASP A 162 -3.68 14.33 -32.25
N VAL A 163 -3.95 13.19 -31.61
CA VAL A 163 -3.84 12.97 -30.15
C VAL A 163 -2.86 11.85 -29.89
N ARG A 164 -1.90 12.13 -29.01
CA ARG A 164 -0.98 11.10 -28.52
C ARG A 164 -1.23 10.74 -27.07
N THR A 165 -1.08 9.47 -26.73
CA THR A 165 -1.09 8.98 -25.35
C THR A 165 0.27 9.18 -24.70
N VAL A 166 0.30 9.74 -23.52
CA VAL A 166 1.52 10.01 -22.73
C VAL A 166 1.38 9.43 -21.34
N LEU A 167 2.49 8.99 -20.75
CA LEU A 167 2.58 8.60 -19.34
C LEU A 167 3.52 9.56 -18.62
N HIS A 168 2.97 10.46 -17.80
CA HIS A 168 3.71 11.41 -16.95
C HIS A 168 4.24 10.72 -15.69
N LEU A 169 5.08 9.70 -15.85
CA LEU A 169 5.65 8.98 -14.73
C LEU A 169 6.59 9.86 -13.91
N HIS A 170 6.46 9.80 -12.59
CA HIS A 170 7.40 10.49 -11.70
C HIS A 170 8.84 10.00 -11.93
N PRO A 171 9.86 10.89 -11.98
CA PRO A 171 11.23 10.49 -12.29
C PRO A 171 11.82 9.40 -11.39
N SER A 172 11.35 9.29 -10.13
CA SER A 172 11.82 8.23 -9.22
C SER A 172 11.47 6.81 -9.68
N ILE A 173 10.32 6.65 -10.36
CA ILE A 173 9.81 5.35 -10.80
C ILE A 173 9.86 5.14 -12.31
N ALA A 174 10.13 6.18 -13.09
CA ALA A 174 10.28 6.07 -14.55
C ALA A 174 11.41 5.07 -14.89
N PRO A 175 11.18 4.06 -15.77
CA PRO A 175 12.19 3.06 -16.13
C PRO A 175 13.42 3.69 -16.78
N TYR A 176 13.20 4.72 -17.58
CA TYR A 176 14.26 5.48 -18.25
C TYR A 176 14.28 6.91 -17.72
N LYS A 177 15.42 7.36 -17.23
CA LYS A 177 15.61 8.74 -16.71
C LYS A 177 16.01 9.73 -17.81
N ALA A 178 16.67 9.22 -18.85
CA ALA A 178 17.06 9.96 -20.04
C ALA A 178 17.23 8.99 -21.19
N CYS A 179 16.95 9.43 -22.39
CA CYS A 179 17.17 8.67 -23.62
C CYS A 179 17.88 9.56 -24.64
N LEU A 180 18.93 9.02 -25.26
CA LEU A 180 19.57 9.64 -26.44
C LEU A 180 18.92 9.00 -27.66
N LEU A 181 18.12 9.79 -28.38
CA LEU A 181 17.52 9.34 -29.63
C LEU A 181 18.56 9.51 -30.75
N TYR A 182 18.92 8.39 -31.35
CA TYR A 182 19.67 8.33 -32.58
C TYR A 182 18.67 8.21 -33.74
N THR A 183 18.34 9.32 -34.37
CA THR A 183 17.58 9.29 -35.61
C THR A 183 18.40 9.93 -36.70
N SER A 184 18.64 9.21 -37.79
CA SER A 184 19.13 9.79 -39.03
C SER A 184 18.17 10.87 -39.55
N ASP A 185 16.93 10.85 -39.07
CA ASP A 185 15.86 11.75 -39.49
C ASP A 185 15.82 13.08 -38.70
N ALA A 186 16.51 13.16 -37.55
CA ALA A 186 16.61 14.39 -36.77
C ALA A 186 17.54 15.46 -37.41
N ALA A 187 18.19 15.13 -38.52
CA ALA A 187 19.05 16.05 -39.25
C ALA A 187 18.42 16.53 -40.56
N ASP A 188 17.26 16.01 -40.93
CA ASP A 188 16.58 16.30 -42.21
C ASP A 188 15.28 17.13 -42.02
N ASP A 189 14.94 17.54 -40.78
CA ASP A 189 13.81 18.44 -40.45
C ASP A 189 14.27 19.86 -40.11
#